data_8645a81a967a289b091e11ab34db3de0
#
_entry.id   8645a81a967a289b091e11ab34db3de0
#
_cell.length_a   1.000
_cell.length_b   1.000
_cell.length_c   1.000
_cell.angle_alpha   90.00
_cell.angle_beta   90.00
_cell.angle_gamma   90.00
#
_symmetry.space_group_name_H-M   'P 1'
#
loop_
_entity.id
_entity.type
_entity.pdbx_description
1 polymer ?
#
loop_
_entity_poly.entity_id
_entity_poly.type
_entity_poly.pdbx_seq_one_letter_code
_entity_poly.pdbx_strand_id
1 'polypeptide(L)'
;HPGGVVITPDPVCNHVPVENAAKGVPLIQWEKDGAEKGGLVKIDLLGNRSLAVIRDSVAALEKKGRFTASGWEPEDDQKTKGSVSCGRTMGCFYIESPAMRLLQKKAGTGNFEQLVIQSSIIRPAANEFVPEYVRRLHGGTWEALNPGLENVLDETFGLMVYQEDVSRVAVALAGFSHSEADGLRKVLSKKDRELRLRDYRDAFYKGCREKGVECRETDRIWAMMMSFDGYSFCKPHSASYARVSFQAAYLKAHFPAEFMAAVISNR
;
A
#
# COMPACT_ATOMS: atom_id res chain seq x y z
N HIS A 1 7.66 21.33 1.44
CA HIS A 1 6.92 21.28 2.70
C HIS A 1 6.21 19.94 2.84
N PRO A 2 6.15 19.34 4.03
CA PRO A 2 5.46 18.04 4.22
C PRO A 2 3.96 18.09 3.90
N GLY A 3 3.37 19.29 3.88
CA GLY A 3 1.97 19.49 3.49
C GLY A 3 1.68 19.42 2.00
N GLY A 4 2.70 19.37 1.17
CA GLY A 4 2.59 19.36 -0.30
C GLY A 4 2.98 20.65 -0.97
N VAL A 5 3.03 20.60 -2.29
CA VAL A 5 3.36 21.72 -3.19
C VAL A 5 2.25 21.86 -4.21
N VAL A 6 1.94 23.10 -4.57
CA VAL A 6 1.03 23.45 -5.67
C VAL A 6 1.85 24.09 -6.78
N ILE A 7 1.62 23.68 -8.03
CA ILE A 7 2.26 24.24 -9.22
C ILE A 7 1.16 24.82 -10.10
N THR A 8 1.34 26.08 -10.49
CA THR A 8 0.44 26.82 -11.39
C THR A 8 1.20 27.33 -12.60
N PRO A 9 0.53 27.51 -13.76
CA PRO A 9 1.20 27.98 -14.99
C PRO A 9 1.72 29.44 -14.90
N ASP A 10 1.13 30.23 -14.02
CA ASP A 10 1.47 31.63 -13.73
C ASP A 10 1.59 31.82 -12.21
N PRO A 11 1.91 33.04 -11.71
CA PRO A 11 2.08 33.23 -10.27
C PRO A 11 0.88 32.76 -9.44
N VAL A 12 1.14 31.92 -8.43
CA VAL A 12 0.11 31.28 -7.59
C VAL A 12 -0.83 32.29 -6.92
N CYS A 13 -0.39 33.51 -6.67
CA CYS A 13 -1.21 34.61 -6.12
C CYS A 13 -2.33 35.06 -7.05
N ASN A 14 -2.29 34.70 -8.34
CA ASN A 14 -3.39 34.95 -9.27
C ASN A 14 -4.56 33.99 -9.09
N HIS A 15 -4.33 32.86 -8.40
CA HIS A 15 -5.30 31.79 -8.23
C HIS A 15 -5.82 31.68 -6.79
N VAL A 16 -4.99 32.02 -5.80
CA VAL A 16 -5.30 31.83 -4.39
C VAL A 16 -4.53 32.82 -3.52
N PRO A 17 -5.09 33.28 -2.37
CA PRO A 17 -4.37 34.10 -1.42
C PRO A 17 -3.11 33.40 -0.91
N VAL A 18 -2.01 34.15 -0.85
CA VAL A 18 -0.69 33.65 -0.45
C VAL A 18 -0.16 34.45 0.72
N GLU A 19 0.51 33.77 1.64
CA GLU A 19 1.29 34.37 2.73
C GLU A 19 2.72 33.85 2.72
N ASN A 20 3.62 34.52 3.40
CA ASN A 20 4.98 34.03 3.59
C ASN A 20 5.08 33.21 4.87
N ALA A 21 5.46 31.95 4.75
CA ALA A 21 5.79 31.13 5.90
C ALA A 21 7.04 31.68 6.62
N ALA A 22 7.21 31.33 7.91
CA ALA A 22 8.38 31.75 8.71
C ALA A 22 9.74 31.34 8.07
N LYS A 23 9.74 30.36 7.17
CA LYS A 23 10.92 29.91 6.41
C LYS A 23 11.17 30.72 5.13
N GLY A 24 10.41 31.78 4.86
CA GLY A 24 10.56 32.62 3.69
C GLY A 24 10.04 32.01 2.37
N VAL A 25 9.22 30.95 2.42
CA VAL A 25 8.59 30.35 1.25
C VAL A 25 7.13 30.76 1.15
N PRO A 26 6.57 30.99 -0.06
CA PRO A 26 5.16 31.28 -0.24
C PRO A 26 4.30 30.08 0.18
N LEU A 27 3.23 30.35 0.92
CA LEU A 27 2.26 29.37 1.40
C LEU A 27 0.86 29.81 0.95
N ILE A 28 0.09 28.91 0.34
CA ILE A 28 -1.31 29.18 0.04
C ILE A 28 -2.14 29.15 1.33
N GLN A 29 -3.10 30.06 1.47
CA GLN A 29 -3.94 30.16 2.68
C GLN A 29 -5.08 29.13 2.70
N TRP A 30 -5.30 28.41 1.60
CA TRP A 30 -6.31 27.38 1.55
C TRP A 30 -5.78 26.05 2.11
N GLU A 31 -6.63 25.38 2.87
CA GLU A 31 -6.40 23.99 3.27
C GLU A 31 -6.61 23.03 2.09
N LYS A 32 -6.28 21.72 2.29
CA LYS A 32 -6.26 20.71 1.24
C LYS A 32 -7.55 20.66 0.41
N ASP A 33 -8.71 20.59 1.08
CA ASP A 33 -10.00 20.39 0.40
C ASP A 33 -10.43 21.67 -0.33
N GLY A 34 -10.07 22.85 0.19
CA GLY A 34 -10.27 24.15 -0.47
C GLY A 34 -9.42 24.27 -1.74
N ALA A 35 -8.16 23.85 -1.68
CA ALA A 35 -7.27 23.84 -2.84
C ALA A 35 -7.78 22.90 -3.94
N GLU A 36 -8.20 21.68 -3.59
CA GLU A 36 -8.79 20.71 -4.53
C GLU A 36 -10.09 21.23 -5.17
N LYS A 37 -10.99 21.83 -4.37
CA LYS A 37 -12.23 22.44 -4.88
C LYS A 37 -11.97 23.63 -5.79
N GLY A 38 -10.90 24.39 -5.54
CA GLY A 38 -10.43 25.47 -6.38
C GLY A 38 -9.72 25.02 -7.67
N GLY A 39 -9.63 23.70 -7.91
CA GLY A 39 -9.00 23.12 -9.09
C GLY A 39 -7.47 23.06 -9.04
N LEU A 40 -6.87 23.31 -7.87
CA LEU A 40 -5.42 23.18 -7.68
C LEU A 40 -5.03 21.75 -7.38
N VAL A 41 -3.95 21.27 -8.02
CA VAL A 41 -3.39 19.94 -7.78
C VAL A 41 -2.33 20.02 -6.69
N LYS A 42 -2.57 19.32 -5.58
CA LYS A 42 -1.58 19.16 -4.50
C LYS A 42 -0.62 18.01 -4.80
N ILE A 43 0.65 18.33 -4.91
CA ILE A 43 1.73 17.36 -5.15
C ILE A 43 2.49 17.13 -3.84
N ASP A 44 2.56 15.89 -3.38
CA ASP A 44 3.30 15.53 -2.18
C ASP A 44 4.74 15.13 -2.54
N LEU A 45 5.70 15.93 -2.10
CA LEU A 45 7.13 15.65 -2.24
C LEU A 45 7.67 15.21 -0.87
N LEU A 46 7.60 13.92 -0.61
CA LEU A 46 8.05 13.35 0.66
C LEU A 46 9.50 12.88 0.54
N GLY A 47 10.35 13.40 1.40
CA GLY A 47 11.69 12.86 1.59
C GLY A 47 11.61 11.48 2.23
N ASN A 48 12.20 10.46 1.61
CA ASN A 48 12.29 9.12 2.17
C ASN A 48 13.72 8.85 2.62
N ARG A 49 13.94 8.89 3.95
CA ARG A 49 15.24 8.60 4.56
C ARG A 49 15.82 7.24 4.15
N SER A 50 14.97 6.25 3.92
CA SER A 50 15.42 4.92 3.50
C SER A 50 16.02 4.91 2.09
N LEU A 51 15.59 5.81 1.20
CA LEU A 51 16.25 6.01 -0.10
C LEU A 51 17.65 6.63 0.07
N ALA A 52 17.83 7.52 1.06
CA ALA A 52 19.16 8.03 1.39
C ALA A 52 20.08 6.91 1.91
N VAL A 53 19.55 5.99 2.73
CA VAL A 53 20.31 4.80 3.19
C VAL A 53 20.78 3.95 2.00
N ILE A 54 19.90 3.67 1.03
CA ILE A 54 20.24 2.91 -0.18
C ILE A 54 21.29 3.66 -0.98
N ARG A 55 21.07 4.94 -1.27
CA ARG A 55 22.02 5.81 -2.00
C ARG A 55 23.40 5.79 -1.37
N ASP A 56 23.49 6.01 -0.07
CA ASP A 56 24.76 6.14 0.63
C ASP A 56 25.50 4.79 0.74
N SER A 57 24.73 3.69 0.88
CA SER A 57 25.27 2.33 0.84
C SER A 57 25.85 2.01 -0.53
N VAL A 58 25.13 2.30 -1.61
CA VAL A 58 25.57 2.10 -2.99
C VAL A 58 26.80 2.94 -3.28
N ALA A 59 26.78 4.24 -2.97
CA ALA A 59 27.91 5.14 -3.19
C ALA A 59 29.19 4.67 -2.45
N ALA A 60 29.06 4.18 -1.21
CA ALA A 60 30.19 3.64 -0.46
C ALA A 60 30.76 2.36 -1.09
N LEU A 61 29.91 1.52 -1.68
CA LEU A 61 30.32 0.29 -2.34
C LEU A 61 30.94 0.52 -3.72
N GLU A 62 30.37 1.42 -4.52
CA GLU A 62 30.87 1.84 -5.82
C GLU A 62 32.26 2.46 -5.69
N LYS A 63 32.46 3.34 -4.70
CA LYS A 63 33.80 3.92 -4.39
C LYS A 63 34.84 2.85 -4.08
N LYS A 64 34.44 1.69 -3.55
CA LYS A 64 35.32 0.55 -3.26
C LYS A 64 35.44 -0.44 -4.43
N GLY A 65 34.78 -0.19 -5.56
CA GLY A 65 34.67 -1.12 -6.69
C GLY A 65 33.99 -2.45 -6.37
N ARG A 66 33.15 -2.48 -5.35
CA ARG A 66 32.49 -3.72 -4.85
C ARG A 66 31.08 -3.93 -5.35
N PHE A 67 30.49 -2.95 -6.01
CA PHE A 67 29.11 -2.98 -6.47
C PHE A 67 28.90 -2.06 -7.67
N THR A 68 27.99 -2.44 -8.54
CA THR A 68 27.50 -1.62 -9.65
C THR A 68 25.98 -1.72 -9.69
N ALA A 69 25.29 -0.59 -9.70
CA ALA A 69 23.83 -0.56 -9.69
C ALA A 69 23.18 -0.93 -11.04
N SER A 70 23.96 -0.97 -12.14
CA SER A 70 23.47 -1.36 -13.46
C SER A 70 23.06 -2.84 -13.47
N GLY A 71 21.81 -3.13 -13.88
CA GLY A 71 21.28 -4.49 -13.93
C GLY A 71 20.99 -5.13 -12.57
N TRP A 72 20.84 -4.33 -11.54
CA TRP A 72 20.58 -4.82 -10.18
C TRP A 72 19.13 -5.29 -10.03
N GLU A 73 18.95 -6.59 -9.86
CA GLU A 73 17.67 -7.27 -9.67
C GLU A 73 17.61 -7.95 -8.29
N PRO A 74 17.39 -7.18 -7.22
CA PRO A 74 17.47 -7.69 -5.85
C PRO A 74 16.37 -8.69 -5.53
N GLU A 75 15.26 -8.68 -6.26
CA GLU A 75 14.11 -9.58 -6.10
C GLU A 75 14.42 -11.02 -6.50
N ASP A 76 15.40 -11.22 -7.39
CA ASP A 76 15.78 -12.56 -7.86
C ASP A 76 16.91 -13.18 -7.07
N ASP A 77 17.57 -12.40 -6.22
CA ASP A 77 18.69 -12.86 -5.41
C ASP A 77 18.26 -13.82 -4.29
N GLN A 78 18.77 -15.05 -4.29
CA GLN A 78 18.38 -16.09 -3.36
C GLN A 78 18.76 -15.78 -1.90
N LYS A 79 19.88 -15.11 -1.68
CA LYS A 79 20.32 -14.71 -0.33
C LYS A 79 19.40 -13.64 0.26
N THR A 80 18.96 -12.71 -0.58
CA THR A 80 17.96 -11.69 -0.23
C THR A 80 16.62 -12.32 0.08
N LYS A 81 16.11 -13.22 -0.79
CA LYS A 81 14.88 -13.99 -0.56
C LYS A 81 14.94 -14.76 0.77
N GLY A 82 16.07 -15.42 1.06
CA GLY A 82 16.28 -16.12 2.32
C GLY A 82 16.32 -15.20 3.55
N SER A 83 16.84 -13.99 3.41
CA SER A 83 16.81 -12.99 4.48
C SER A 83 15.40 -12.45 4.75
N VAL A 84 14.62 -12.20 3.70
CA VAL A 84 13.23 -11.76 3.79
C VAL A 84 12.36 -12.86 4.40
N SER A 85 12.42 -14.10 3.90
CA SER A 85 11.62 -15.22 4.41
C SER A 85 11.87 -15.53 5.89
N CYS A 86 13.08 -15.29 6.38
CA CYS A 86 13.44 -15.45 7.79
C CYS A 86 13.13 -14.21 8.65
N GLY A 87 12.57 -13.14 8.09
CA GLY A 87 12.31 -11.87 8.80
C GLY A 87 13.57 -11.17 9.32
N ARG A 88 14.74 -11.40 8.69
CA ARG A 88 16.01 -10.72 9.04
C ARG A 88 16.10 -9.34 8.39
N THR A 89 15.05 -8.55 8.55
CA THR A 89 14.81 -7.29 7.83
C THR A 89 14.87 -6.03 8.71
N MET A 90 15.51 -6.11 9.89
CA MET A 90 15.77 -4.92 10.72
C MET A 90 16.60 -3.90 9.94
N GLY A 91 16.18 -2.62 9.95
CA GLY A 91 16.79 -1.54 9.19
C GLY A 91 16.37 -1.48 7.71
N CYS A 92 15.63 -2.49 7.20
CA CYS A 92 15.12 -2.46 5.84
C CYS A 92 13.80 -1.70 5.77
N PHE A 93 13.73 -0.75 4.85
CA PHE A 93 12.54 0.08 4.63
C PHE A 93 11.26 -0.75 4.61
N TYR A 94 10.25 -0.26 5.29
CA TYR A 94 8.87 -0.75 5.32
C TYR A 94 8.68 -2.15 5.93
N ILE A 95 9.70 -3.01 5.96
CA ILE A 95 9.61 -4.42 6.38
C ILE A 95 10.37 -4.72 7.69
N GLU A 96 10.77 -3.69 8.43
CA GLU A 96 11.52 -3.82 9.70
C GLU A 96 10.64 -3.96 10.95
N SER A 97 9.35 -3.65 10.87
CA SER A 97 8.46 -3.68 12.04
C SER A 97 8.33 -5.09 12.63
N PRO A 98 8.13 -5.24 13.96
CA PRO A 98 7.96 -6.55 14.58
C PRO A 98 6.85 -7.38 13.95
N ALA A 99 5.70 -6.76 13.63
CA ALA A 99 4.57 -7.43 13.00
C ALA A 99 4.94 -7.96 11.61
N MET A 100 5.61 -7.14 10.79
CA MET A 100 6.04 -7.51 9.45
C MET A 100 7.06 -8.64 9.48
N ARG A 101 8.07 -8.55 10.36
CA ARG A 101 9.08 -9.59 10.53
C ARG A 101 8.50 -10.91 11.03
N LEU A 102 7.47 -10.86 11.90
CA LEU A 102 6.76 -12.07 12.34
C LEU A 102 5.96 -12.69 11.20
N LEU A 103 5.26 -11.87 10.40
CA LEU A 103 4.53 -12.37 9.23
C LEU A 103 5.47 -12.99 8.21
N GLN A 104 6.60 -12.37 7.88
CA GLN A 104 7.63 -12.93 7.00
C GLN A 104 8.08 -14.33 7.46
N LYS A 105 8.37 -14.49 8.75
CA LYS A 105 8.74 -15.79 9.34
C LYS A 105 7.62 -16.83 9.23
N LYS A 106 6.38 -16.44 9.48
CA LYS A 106 5.22 -17.33 9.38
C LYS A 106 4.92 -17.73 7.94
N ALA A 107 5.04 -16.77 7.01
CA ALA A 107 4.85 -17.02 5.59
C ALA A 107 5.97 -17.87 4.98
N GLY A 108 7.20 -17.75 5.48
CA GLY A 108 8.35 -18.56 5.04
C GLY A 108 8.73 -18.33 3.56
N THR A 109 8.21 -17.28 2.92
CA THR A 109 8.45 -16.97 1.52
C THR A 109 9.12 -15.60 1.39
N GLY A 110 10.06 -15.50 0.46
CA GLY A 110 10.81 -14.28 0.19
C GLY A 110 10.63 -13.77 -1.24
N ASN A 111 9.53 -14.13 -1.93
CA ASN A 111 9.28 -13.62 -3.26
C ASN A 111 8.61 -12.24 -3.23
N PHE A 112 8.70 -11.53 -4.36
CA PHE A 112 8.23 -10.16 -4.49
C PHE A 112 6.72 -10.04 -4.33
N GLU A 113 5.94 -10.87 -5.01
CA GLU A 113 4.48 -10.84 -5.02
C GLU A 113 3.92 -11.05 -3.62
N GLN A 114 4.49 -12.02 -2.89
CA GLN A 114 4.08 -12.27 -1.51
C GLN A 114 4.44 -11.13 -0.57
N LEU A 115 5.57 -10.46 -0.79
CA LEU A 115 5.94 -9.28 0.00
C LEU A 115 4.98 -8.11 -0.25
N VAL A 116 4.51 -7.91 -1.48
CA VAL A 116 3.47 -6.92 -1.82
C VAL A 116 2.18 -7.19 -1.06
N ILE A 117 1.71 -8.44 -1.02
CA ILE A 117 0.54 -8.86 -0.25
C ILE A 117 0.77 -8.64 1.26
N GLN A 118 1.88 -9.13 1.79
CA GLN A 118 2.23 -9.01 3.21
C GLN A 118 2.28 -7.56 3.68
N SER A 119 2.82 -6.67 2.85
CA SER A 119 2.89 -5.25 3.15
C SER A 119 1.54 -4.55 3.17
N SER A 120 0.55 -5.11 2.49
CA SER A 120 -0.80 -4.54 2.37
C SER A 120 -1.79 -5.13 3.38
N ILE A 121 -1.58 -6.39 3.81
CA ILE A 121 -2.49 -7.08 4.73
C ILE A 121 -2.29 -6.67 6.20
N ILE A 122 -1.10 -6.16 6.57
CA ILE A 122 -0.85 -5.67 7.94
C ILE A 122 -1.50 -4.30 8.14
N ARG A 123 -2.69 -4.31 8.69
CA ARG A 123 -3.47 -3.13 9.07
C ARG A 123 -4.32 -3.45 10.32
N PRO A 124 -4.68 -2.45 11.13
CA PRO A 124 -5.37 -2.70 12.41
C PRO A 124 -6.65 -3.55 12.28
N ALA A 125 -7.46 -3.28 11.27
CA ALA A 125 -8.74 -3.98 11.04
C ALA A 125 -8.60 -5.34 10.34
N ALA A 126 -7.40 -5.77 9.94
CA ALA A 126 -7.18 -7.00 9.19
C ALA A 126 -6.40 -8.08 9.97
N ASN A 127 -6.24 -7.91 11.27
CA ASN A 127 -5.48 -8.86 12.10
C ASN A 127 -6.01 -10.30 12.04
N GLU A 128 -7.32 -10.49 11.85
CA GLU A 128 -7.96 -11.80 11.68
C GLU A 128 -7.68 -12.44 10.31
N PHE A 129 -7.37 -11.65 9.27
CA PHE A 129 -7.06 -12.17 7.94
C PHE A 129 -5.62 -12.66 7.80
N VAL A 130 -4.70 -12.21 8.66
CA VAL A 130 -3.29 -12.60 8.61
C VAL A 130 -3.09 -14.11 8.86
N PRO A 131 -3.68 -14.75 9.89
CA PRO A 131 -3.60 -16.20 10.07
C PRO A 131 -4.17 -16.99 8.88
N GLU A 132 -5.28 -16.51 8.32
CA GLU A 132 -5.94 -17.15 7.19
C GLU A 132 -5.08 -17.05 5.92
N TYR A 133 -4.49 -15.87 5.66
CA TYR A 133 -3.52 -15.72 4.58
C TYR A 133 -2.37 -16.73 4.69
N VAL A 134 -1.75 -16.82 5.87
CA VAL A 134 -0.63 -17.77 6.09
C VAL A 134 -1.08 -19.22 5.88
N ARG A 135 -2.25 -19.61 6.37
CA ARG A 135 -2.81 -20.95 6.19
C ARG A 135 -2.99 -21.29 4.70
N ARG A 136 -3.60 -20.37 3.93
CA ARG A 136 -3.85 -20.56 2.49
C ARG A 136 -2.56 -20.56 1.68
N LEU A 137 -1.61 -19.69 2.02
CA LEU A 137 -0.29 -19.65 1.40
C LEU A 137 0.46 -21.00 1.53
N HIS A 138 0.26 -21.72 2.63
CA HIS A 138 0.84 -23.04 2.86
C HIS A 138 -0.01 -24.20 2.31
N GLY A 139 -0.92 -23.94 1.38
CA GLY A 139 -1.73 -24.97 0.73
C GLY A 139 -3.00 -25.37 1.48
N GLY A 140 -3.40 -24.59 2.49
CA GLY A 140 -4.70 -24.76 3.14
C GLY A 140 -5.83 -24.54 2.13
N THR A 141 -6.76 -25.49 2.08
CA THR A 141 -7.94 -25.40 1.21
C THR A 141 -8.78 -24.17 1.53
N TRP A 142 -9.26 -23.49 0.51
CA TRP A 142 -10.18 -22.38 0.64
C TRP A 142 -11.17 -22.37 -0.53
N GLU A 143 -12.32 -21.84 -0.29
CA GLU A 143 -13.33 -21.60 -1.31
C GLU A 143 -13.60 -20.09 -1.37
N ALA A 144 -13.84 -19.58 -2.57
CA ALA A 144 -14.29 -18.22 -2.72
C ALA A 144 -15.64 -18.04 -2.03
N LEU A 145 -15.85 -16.90 -1.35
CA LEU A 145 -17.13 -16.60 -0.70
C LEU A 145 -18.31 -16.60 -1.66
N ASN A 146 -18.03 -16.41 -2.94
CA ASN A 146 -18.99 -16.53 -4.03
C ASN A 146 -18.21 -16.90 -5.31
N PRO A 147 -18.75 -17.76 -6.20
CA PRO A 147 -18.08 -18.13 -7.46
C PRO A 147 -17.68 -16.94 -8.32
N GLY A 148 -18.44 -15.85 -8.30
CA GLY A 148 -18.11 -14.61 -9.01
C GLY A 148 -16.84 -13.91 -8.51
N LEU A 149 -16.25 -14.34 -7.39
CA LEU A 149 -15.03 -13.78 -6.82
C LEU A 149 -13.78 -14.62 -7.09
N GLU A 150 -13.90 -15.83 -7.61
CA GLU A 150 -12.75 -16.73 -7.84
C GLU A 150 -11.62 -16.03 -8.60
N ASN A 151 -11.93 -15.48 -9.78
CA ASN A 151 -10.94 -14.77 -10.59
C ASN A 151 -10.64 -13.33 -10.11
N VAL A 152 -11.45 -12.80 -9.20
CA VAL A 152 -11.27 -11.42 -8.71
C VAL A 152 -10.22 -11.35 -7.61
N LEU A 153 -10.19 -12.35 -6.72
CA LEU A 153 -9.35 -12.39 -5.53
C LEU A 153 -8.37 -13.58 -5.53
N ASP A 154 -8.17 -14.26 -6.65
CA ASP A 154 -7.30 -15.45 -6.75
C ASP A 154 -5.86 -15.14 -6.30
N GLU A 155 -5.30 -14.04 -6.78
CA GLU A 155 -3.95 -13.59 -6.42
C GLU A 155 -3.72 -13.47 -4.90
N THR A 156 -4.76 -13.16 -4.16
CA THR A 156 -4.75 -12.96 -2.71
C THR A 156 -5.45 -14.08 -1.95
N PHE A 157 -5.58 -15.23 -2.56
CA PHE A 157 -6.20 -16.43 -1.97
C PHE A 157 -7.64 -16.19 -1.49
N GLY A 158 -8.43 -15.40 -2.21
CA GLY A 158 -9.81 -15.06 -1.83
C GLY A 158 -9.95 -14.03 -0.71
N LEU A 159 -8.86 -13.36 -0.33
CA LEU A 159 -8.87 -12.29 0.67
C LEU A 159 -8.84 -10.91 0.00
N MET A 160 -9.61 -9.97 0.53
CA MET A 160 -9.47 -8.56 0.10
C MET A 160 -8.24 -7.94 0.77
N VAL A 161 -7.25 -7.59 -0.01
CA VAL A 161 -5.97 -7.06 0.46
C VAL A 161 -5.76 -5.62 0.02
N TYR A 162 -6.11 -5.31 -1.23
CA TYR A 162 -5.87 -4.01 -1.85
C TYR A 162 -7.12 -3.14 -1.85
N GLN A 163 -6.92 -1.83 -1.92
CA GLN A 163 -8.01 -0.86 -2.08
C GLN A 163 -8.88 -1.13 -3.31
N GLU A 164 -8.24 -1.55 -4.39
CA GLU A 164 -8.89 -1.88 -5.66
C GLU A 164 -9.80 -3.09 -5.55
N ASP A 165 -9.55 -4.00 -4.61
CA ASP A 165 -10.37 -5.20 -4.44
C ASP A 165 -11.81 -4.83 -4.06
N VAL A 166 -12.00 -3.76 -3.27
CA VAL A 166 -13.33 -3.24 -2.95
C VAL A 166 -14.11 -2.88 -4.24
N SER A 167 -13.46 -2.15 -5.16
CA SER A 167 -14.08 -1.76 -6.43
C SER A 167 -14.33 -2.97 -7.32
N ARG A 168 -13.36 -3.87 -7.44
CA ARG A 168 -13.47 -5.09 -8.26
C ARG A 168 -14.62 -5.99 -7.79
N VAL A 169 -14.74 -6.16 -6.48
CA VAL A 169 -15.81 -6.96 -5.87
C VAL A 169 -17.17 -6.29 -6.05
N ALA A 170 -17.28 -4.97 -5.90
CA ALA A 170 -18.53 -4.25 -6.12
C ALA A 170 -19.01 -4.36 -7.59
N VAL A 171 -18.10 -4.27 -8.55
CA VAL A 171 -18.42 -4.50 -9.98
C VAL A 171 -18.85 -5.94 -10.22
N ALA A 172 -18.11 -6.92 -9.71
CA ALA A 172 -18.36 -8.34 -9.97
C ALA A 172 -19.68 -8.81 -9.38
N LEU A 173 -19.94 -8.51 -8.12
CA LEU A 173 -21.10 -9.05 -7.39
C LEU A 173 -22.35 -8.15 -7.41
N ALA A 174 -22.19 -6.84 -7.32
CA ALA A 174 -23.32 -5.93 -7.28
C ALA A 174 -23.61 -5.25 -8.62
N GLY A 175 -22.78 -5.47 -9.64
CA GLY A 175 -22.98 -4.87 -10.96
C GLY A 175 -22.77 -3.36 -11.01
N PHE A 176 -21.99 -2.82 -10.06
CA PHE A 176 -21.63 -1.41 -10.08
C PHE A 176 -20.86 -1.06 -11.36
N SER A 177 -21.10 0.13 -11.88
CA SER A 177 -20.20 0.73 -12.84
C SER A 177 -18.85 1.02 -12.19
N HIS A 178 -17.79 1.15 -12.98
CA HIS A 178 -16.46 1.50 -12.46
C HIS A 178 -16.46 2.84 -11.68
N SER A 179 -17.30 3.79 -12.09
CA SER A 179 -17.44 5.08 -11.41
C SER A 179 -18.10 4.95 -10.03
N GLU A 180 -19.16 4.15 -9.92
CA GLU A 180 -19.84 3.88 -8.63
C GLU A 180 -18.92 3.12 -7.68
N ALA A 181 -18.22 2.10 -8.18
CA ALA A 181 -17.27 1.31 -7.42
C ALA A 181 -16.09 2.15 -6.89
N ASP A 182 -15.56 3.07 -7.68
CA ASP A 182 -14.54 4.02 -7.24
C ASP A 182 -15.10 5.04 -6.23
N GLY A 183 -16.35 5.45 -6.41
CA GLY A 183 -17.08 6.26 -5.44
C GLY A 183 -17.19 5.58 -4.08
N LEU A 184 -17.57 4.31 -4.03
CA LEU A 184 -17.60 3.51 -2.80
C LEU A 184 -16.22 3.45 -2.14
N ARG A 185 -15.18 3.11 -2.91
CA ARG A 185 -13.79 3.06 -2.42
C ARG A 185 -13.36 4.38 -1.79
N LYS A 186 -13.67 5.52 -2.43
CA LYS A 186 -13.37 6.86 -1.92
C LYS A 186 -14.14 7.20 -0.65
N VAL A 187 -15.39 6.76 -0.54
CA VAL A 187 -16.20 6.97 0.67
C VAL A 187 -15.62 6.19 1.84
N LEU A 188 -15.16 4.95 1.65
CA LEU A 188 -14.53 4.15 2.71
C LEU A 188 -13.26 4.79 3.29
N SER A 189 -12.56 5.62 2.53
CA SER A 189 -11.34 6.30 2.99
C SER A 189 -11.60 7.65 3.67
N LYS A 190 -12.86 8.15 3.76
CA LYS A 190 -13.21 9.46 4.35
C LYS A 190 -13.83 9.32 5.75
N LYS A 191 -13.61 10.33 6.60
CA LYS A 191 -14.13 10.36 7.98
C LYS A 191 -15.62 10.72 8.06
N ASP A 192 -16.12 11.64 7.21
CA ASP A 192 -17.53 12.09 7.19
C ASP A 192 -18.31 11.38 6.08
N ARG A 193 -18.72 10.14 6.33
CA ARG A 193 -19.19 9.25 5.27
C ARG A 193 -20.54 8.56 5.54
N GLU A 194 -21.11 8.66 6.73
CA GLU A 194 -22.23 7.80 7.17
C GLU A 194 -23.43 7.78 6.22
N LEU A 195 -23.88 8.95 5.75
CA LEU A 195 -25.02 9.03 4.82
C LEU A 195 -24.69 8.38 3.46
N ARG A 196 -23.57 8.75 2.85
CA ARG A 196 -23.17 8.18 1.56
C ARG A 196 -22.87 6.69 1.63
N LEU A 197 -22.32 6.23 2.75
CA LEU A 197 -22.05 4.81 2.96
C LEU A 197 -23.32 3.98 3.02
N ARG A 198 -24.41 4.52 3.58
CA ARG A 198 -25.74 3.88 3.58
C ARG A 198 -26.26 3.70 2.15
N ASP A 199 -26.20 4.75 1.34
CA ASP A 199 -26.65 4.70 -0.06
C ASP A 199 -25.88 3.63 -0.85
N TYR A 200 -24.54 3.58 -0.69
CA TYR A 200 -23.71 2.56 -1.32
C TYR A 200 -24.00 1.15 -0.80
N ARG A 201 -24.26 1.00 0.49
CA ARG A 201 -24.64 -0.28 1.08
C ARG A 201 -25.96 -0.78 0.47
N ASP A 202 -26.97 0.06 0.45
CA ASP A 202 -28.29 -0.30 -0.07
C ASP A 202 -28.22 -0.66 -1.56
N ALA A 203 -27.44 0.10 -2.33
CA ALA A 203 -27.19 -0.20 -3.74
C ALA A 203 -26.42 -1.54 -3.91
N PHE A 204 -25.41 -1.80 -3.09
CA PHE A 204 -24.64 -3.04 -3.13
C PHE A 204 -25.51 -4.26 -2.80
N TYR A 205 -26.32 -4.21 -1.72
CA TYR A 205 -27.22 -5.28 -1.36
C TYR A 205 -28.29 -5.53 -2.41
N LYS A 206 -28.82 -4.46 -3.02
CA LYS A 206 -29.77 -4.56 -4.13
C LYS A 206 -29.13 -5.26 -5.32
N GLY A 207 -27.95 -4.82 -5.76
CA GLY A 207 -27.25 -5.41 -6.91
C GLY A 207 -26.85 -6.88 -6.69
N CYS A 208 -26.39 -7.22 -5.49
CA CYS A 208 -26.09 -8.61 -5.11
C CYS A 208 -27.36 -9.49 -5.21
N ARG A 209 -28.49 -9.01 -4.70
CA ARG A 209 -29.78 -9.73 -4.78
C ARG A 209 -30.24 -9.94 -6.21
N GLU A 210 -30.11 -8.92 -7.06
CA GLU A 210 -30.48 -9.00 -8.48
C GLU A 210 -29.61 -10.02 -9.25
N LYS A 211 -28.39 -10.26 -8.78
CA LYS A 211 -27.47 -11.29 -9.30
C LYS A 211 -27.58 -12.65 -8.60
N GLY A 212 -28.51 -12.82 -7.68
CA GLY A 212 -28.74 -14.08 -7.00
C GLY A 212 -27.73 -14.44 -5.91
N VAL A 213 -26.97 -13.46 -5.40
CA VAL A 213 -26.02 -13.67 -4.28
C VAL A 213 -26.82 -13.80 -2.99
N GLU A 214 -26.52 -14.80 -2.17
CA GLU A 214 -27.19 -15.04 -0.91
C GLU A 214 -26.94 -13.92 0.11
N CYS A 215 -27.95 -13.64 0.97
CA CYS A 215 -27.82 -12.61 2.01
C CYS A 215 -26.61 -12.82 2.93
N ARG A 216 -26.35 -14.05 3.36
CA ARG A 216 -25.23 -14.36 4.26
C ARG A 216 -23.88 -14.11 3.59
N GLU A 217 -23.76 -14.40 2.31
CA GLU A 217 -22.54 -14.10 1.52
C GLU A 217 -22.38 -12.58 1.39
N THR A 218 -23.46 -11.88 1.04
CA THR A 218 -23.46 -10.40 0.92
C THR A 218 -23.02 -9.75 2.22
N ASP A 219 -23.52 -10.21 3.38
CA ASP A 219 -23.14 -9.69 4.69
C ASP A 219 -21.64 -9.89 4.98
N ARG A 220 -21.10 -11.07 4.70
CA ARG A 220 -19.68 -11.38 4.89
C ARG A 220 -18.80 -10.54 3.99
N ILE A 221 -19.16 -10.40 2.72
CA ILE A 221 -18.41 -9.62 1.74
C ILE A 221 -18.44 -8.14 2.12
N TRP A 222 -19.60 -7.61 2.53
CA TRP A 222 -19.71 -6.24 3.00
C TRP A 222 -18.87 -6.00 4.26
N ALA A 223 -18.84 -6.91 5.21
CA ALA A 223 -17.99 -6.82 6.40
C ALA A 223 -16.49 -6.81 6.03
N MET A 224 -16.07 -7.61 5.03
CA MET A 224 -14.69 -7.53 4.50
C MET A 224 -14.40 -6.18 3.87
N MET A 225 -15.33 -5.60 3.08
CA MET A 225 -15.17 -4.24 2.54
C MET A 225 -15.02 -3.20 3.66
N MET A 226 -15.79 -3.34 4.76
CA MET A 226 -15.71 -2.42 5.90
C MET A 226 -14.36 -2.52 6.65
N SER A 227 -13.63 -3.61 6.52
CA SER A 227 -12.28 -3.71 7.08
C SER A 227 -11.26 -2.77 6.42
N PHE A 228 -11.62 -2.14 5.29
CA PHE A 228 -10.83 -1.10 4.60
C PHE A 228 -11.07 0.31 5.15
N ASP A 229 -11.77 0.41 6.28
CA ASP A 229 -12.04 1.66 6.96
C ASP A 229 -10.73 2.39 7.34
N GLY A 230 -10.58 3.59 6.80
CA GLY A 230 -9.58 4.57 7.24
C GLY A 230 -8.17 4.37 6.73
N TYR A 231 -7.71 3.16 6.42
CA TYR A 231 -6.34 2.95 5.97
C TYR A 231 -6.18 1.71 5.08
N SER A 232 -5.87 1.92 3.83
CA SER A 232 -5.57 0.83 2.90
C SER A 232 -4.61 1.29 1.81
N PHE A 233 -3.75 0.38 1.36
CA PHE A 233 -2.82 0.66 0.28
C PHE A 233 -3.38 0.16 -1.06
N CYS A 234 -3.11 0.91 -2.13
CA CYS A 234 -3.28 0.41 -3.48
C CYS A 234 -2.09 -0.51 -3.83
N LYS A 235 -2.32 -1.52 -4.66
CA LYS A 235 -1.30 -2.50 -5.07
C LYS A 235 -0.05 -1.85 -5.69
N PRO A 236 -0.16 -0.84 -6.61
CA PRO A 236 1.02 -0.16 -7.16
C PRO A 236 1.90 0.50 -6.10
N HIS A 237 1.29 1.09 -5.06
CA HIS A 237 2.04 1.68 -3.95
C HIS A 237 2.81 0.62 -3.16
N SER A 238 2.15 -0.48 -2.81
CA SER A 238 2.78 -1.60 -2.11
C SER A 238 3.89 -2.26 -2.94
N ALA A 239 3.70 -2.39 -4.25
CA ALA A 239 4.72 -2.89 -5.16
C ALA A 239 5.95 -1.97 -5.22
N SER A 240 5.75 -0.66 -5.31
CA SER A 240 6.83 0.32 -5.27
C SER A 240 7.63 0.24 -3.96
N TYR A 241 6.94 0.06 -2.84
CA TYR A 241 7.57 -0.08 -1.52
C TYR A 241 8.30 -1.42 -1.38
N ALA A 242 7.73 -2.51 -1.90
CA ALA A 242 8.38 -3.81 -1.91
C ALA A 242 9.70 -3.78 -2.70
N ARG A 243 9.76 -3.06 -3.83
CA ARG A 243 11.00 -2.85 -4.60
C ARG A 243 12.10 -2.21 -3.74
N VAL A 244 11.78 -1.12 -3.05
CA VAL A 244 12.71 -0.44 -2.14
C VAL A 244 13.12 -1.35 -0.97
N SER A 245 12.16 -2.15 -0.47
CA SER A 245 12.43 -3.12 0.60
C SER A 245 13.43 -4.18 0.16
N PHE A 246 13.30 -4.72 -1.05
CA PHE A 246 14.23 -5.70 -1.62
C PHE A 246 15.61 -5.10 -1.84
N GLN A 247 15.71 -3.86 -2.33
CA GLN A 247 16.96 -3.14 -2.45
C GLN A 247 17.68 -3.01 -1.10
N ALA A 248 16.98 -2.61 -0.07
CA ALA A 248 17.53 -2.52 1.28
C ALA A 248 17.93 -3.90 1.85
N ALA A 249 17.09 -4.92 1.64
CA ALA A 249 17.37 -6.29 2.08
C ALA A 249 18.58 -6.90 1.37
N TYR A 250 18.76 -6.64 0.08
CA TYR A 250 19.93 -7.06 -0.68
C TYR A 250 21.23 -6.44 -0.11
N LEU A 251 21.24 -5.12 0.03
CA LEU A 251 22.42 -4.43 0.61
C LEU A 251 22.74 -4.95 1.99
N LYS A 252 21.73 -5.19 2.82
CA LYS A 252 21.93 -5.79 4.14
C LYS A 252 22.46 -7.22 4.07
N ALA A 253 21.96 -8.05 3.16
CA ALA A 253 22.36 -9.45 3.04
C ALA A 253 23.81 -9.60 2.54
N HIS A 254 24.21 -8.77 1.59
CA HIS A 254 25.51 -8.88 0.94
C HIS A 254 26.58 -7.94 1.53
N PHE A 255 26.18 -6.77 2.03
CA PHE A 255 27.06 -5.70 2.50
C PHE A 255 26.59 -5.13 3.85
N PRO A 256 26.45 -5.98 4.89
CA PRO A 256 25.83 -5.57 6.15
C PRO A 256 26.54 -4.40 6.85
N ALA A 257 27.86 -4.29 6.74
CA ALA A 257 28.62 -3.22 7.40
C ALA A 257 28.33 -1.85 6.77
N GLU A 258 28.41 -1.77 5.45
CA GLU A 258 28.13 -0.53 4.69
C GLU A 258 26.67 -0.13 4.83
N PHE A 259 25.74 -1.11 4.76
CA PHE A 259 24.32 -0.85 4.94
C PHE A 259 23.99 -0.33 6.35
N MET A 260 24.47 -0.98 7.39
CA MET A 260 24.22 -0.54 8.77
C MET A 260 24.87 0.79 9.09
N ALA A 261 26.06 1.08 8.55
CA ALA A 261 26.67 2.40 8.67
C ALA A 261 25.77 3.48 8.05
N ALA A 262 25.24 3.26 6.85
CA ALA A 262 24.30 4.18 6.22
C ALA A 262 22.99 4.34 7.00
N VAL A 263 22.45 3.26 7.58
CA VAL A 263 21.23 3.31 8.44
C VAL A 263 21.49 4.21 9.65
N ILE A 264 22.64 4.09 10.30
CA ILE A 264 22.97 4.87 11.50
C ILE A 264 23.23 6.35 11.14
N SER A 265 23.91 6.61 10.03
CA SER A 265 24.27 7.97 9.59
C SER A 265 23.07 8.78 9.07
N ASN A 266 21.99 8.13 8.68
CA ASN A 266 20.76 8.77 8.18
C ASN A 266 19.62 8.80 9.23
N ARG A 267 19.94 8.70 10.51
CA ARG A 267 18.95 8.79 11.60
C ARG A 267 18.53 10.20 11.93
#